data_d734eb126263e94290b8e7bdb9142b24
#
_entry.id   d734eb126263e94290b8e7bdb9142b24
#
_cell.length_a   1.000
_cell.length_b   1.000
_cell.length_c   1.000
_cell.angle_alpha   90.00
_cell.angle_beta   90.00
_cell.angle_gamma   90.00
#
_symmetry.space_group_name_H-M   'P 1'
#
loop_
_entity.id
_entity.type
_entity.pdbx_description
1 polymer ?
#
loop_
_entity_poly.entity_id
_entity_poly.type
_entity_poly.pdbx_seq_one_letter_code
_entity_poly.pdbx_strand_id
1 'polypeptide(L)'
;MKQQNRLYLIIYVAALLMLSGQLITGCSSTSALKEDEQLFTGLAPIEYKNYEKGSYADSTITEMEYALASAPNGALFGSSYYRTPFPVRLWIWNAFSQSHGAIPKWITKVFGSKPKLMANVNPQLRAQVAEHQLDKYGYFNGKVTYDVLTQSNPKKAKIAYHVDFGHLWTLDSMTYLNFPAQGRQLIDSSMNKALIRKGSPFNVSNMESERQRITRLFRNRGYYFYQNSYASYLADTVNVPG
;
A
#
# COMPACT_ATOMS: atom_id res chain seq x y z
N MET A 1 -25.11 51.42 33.09
CA MET A 1 -24.34 50.16 33.25
C MET A 1 -24.65 49.06 32.23
N LYS A 2 -25.89 48.66 31.99
CA LYS A 2 -26.19 47.53 31.04
C LYS A 2 -25.80 47.81 29.56
N GLN A 3 -25.87 49.05 29.11
CA GLN A 3 -25.57 49.43 27.72
C GLN A 3 -24.07 49.45 27.44
N GLN A 4 -23.26 49.80 28.40
CA GLN A 4 -21.79 49.85 28.35
C GLN A 4 -21.20 48.43 28.29
N ASN A 5 -21.76 47.50 29.07
CA ASN A 5 -21.32 46.09 29.03
C ASN A 5 -21.66 45.40 27.70
N ARG A 6 -22.77 45.78 27.02
CA ARG A 6 -23.11 45.28 25.67
C ARG A 6 -22.09 45.79 24.63
N LEU A 7 -21.64 47.03 24.73
CA LEU A 7 -20.66 47.61 23.83
C LEU A 7 -19.33 46.89 23.95
N TYR A 8 -18.84 46.65 25.18
CA TYR A 8 -17.61 45.90 25.42
C TYR A 8 -17.73 44.45 24.89
N LEU A 9 -18.86 43.80 25.08
CA LEU A 9 -19.09 42.46 24.56
C LEU A 9 -19.00 42.41 23.02
N ILE A 10 -19.62 43.38 22.33
CA ILE A 10 -19.54 43.48 20.86
C ILE A 10 -18.12 43.74 20.39
N ILE A 11 -17.36 44.58 21.06
CA ILE A 11 -15.96 44.86 20.74
C ILE A 11 -15.11 43.62 20.95
N TYR A 12 -15.30 42.87 22.04
CA TYR A 12 -14.60 41.60 22.28
C TYR A 12 -14.93 40.53 21.23
N VAL A 13 -16.20 40.38 20.88
CA VAL A 13 -16.62 39.44 19.84
C VAL A 13 -16.08 39.83 18.46
N ALA A 14 -16.09 41.12 18.12
CA ALA A 14 -15.51 41.63 16.88
C ALA A 14 -13.99 41.44 16.84
N ALA A 15 -13.28 41.71 17.96
CA ALA A 15 -11.85 41.47 18.07
C ALA A 15 -11.51 39.97 17.96
N LEU A 16 -12.33 39.09 18.58
CA LEU A 16 -12.19 37.62 18.47
C LEU A 16 -12.42 37.12 17.04
N LEU A 17 -13.40 37.67 16.34
CA LEU A 17 -13.70 37.39 14.93
C LEU A 17 -12.59 37.90 14.00
N MET A 18 -12.03 39.08 14.25
CA MET A 18 -10.88 39.55 13.46
C MET A 18 -9.62 38.76 13.72
N LEU A 19 -9.37 38.30 14.96
CA LEU A 19 -8.23 37.45 15.29
C LEU A 19 -8.38 36.05 14.64
N SER A 20 -9.60 35.50 14.65
CA SER A 20 -9.90 34.20 13.99
C SER A 20 -9.77 34.28 12.47
N GLY A 21 -10.14 35.42 11.86
CA GLY A 21 -10.00 35.66 10.42
C GLY A 21 -8.53 35.65 9.95
N GLN A 22 -7.61 36.17 10.74
CA GLN A 22 -6.17 36.18 10.43
C GLN A 22 -5.52 34.80 10.57
N LEU A 23 -6.05 33.95 11.45
CA LEU A 23 -5.59 32.55 11.59
C LEU A 23 -5.94 31.69 10.37
N ILE A 24 -6.99 32.02 9.63
CA ILE A 24 -7.43 31.25 8.45
C ILE A 24 -6.56 31.53 7.22
N THR A 25 -6.02 32.75 7.07
CA THR A 25 -5.18 33.11 5.92
C THR A 25 -3.74 32.58 6.01
N GLY A 26 -3.25 32.26 7.22
CA GLY A 26 -1.91 31.71 7.46
C GLY A 26 -1.79 30.19 7.37
N CYS A 27 -2.90 29.46 7.31
CA CYS A 27 -2.90 27.99 7.37
C CYS A 27 -2.77 27.30 6.00
N SER A 28 -1.80 27.72 5.18
CA SER A 28 -1.50 27.01 3.94
C SER A 28 -0.76 25.70 4.23
N SER A 29 -1.27 24.59 3.68
CA SER A 29 -0.60 23.29 3.78
C SER A 29 0.70 23.19 2.96
N THR A 30 1.02 24.22 2.16
CA THR A 30 2.17 24.26 1.25
C THR A 30 3.12 25.45 1.51
N SER A 31 2.89 26.23 2.57
CA SER A 31 3.68 27.44 2.86
C SER A 31 5.17 27.18 3.17
N ALA A 32 5.49 26.03 3.75
CA ALA A 32 6.86 25.66 4.08
C ALA A 32 7.56 24.85 2.97
N LEU A 33 6.90 24.61 1.83
CA LEU A 33 7.47 23.85 0.71
C LEU A 33 8.33 24.74 -0.17
N LYS A 34 9.45 24.22 -0.65
CA LYS A 34 10.29 24.84 -1.66
C LYS A 34 9.53 24.92 -3.00
N GLU A 35 10.09 25.64 -3.96
CA GLU A 35 9.42 25.86 -5.25
C GLU A 35 9.28 24.58 -6.08
N ASP A 36 10.26 23.69 -5.97
CA ASP A 36 10.34 22.40 -6.66
C ASP A 36 9.66 21.26 -5.90
N GLU A 37 9.15 21.50 -4.70
CA GLU A 37 8.54 20.47 -3.87
C GLU A 37 7.01 20.39 -4.07
N GLN A 38 6.49 19.18 -4.20
CA GLN A 38 5.05 18.91 -4.23
C GLN A 38 4.61 18.09 -3.03
N LEU A 39 3.53 18.54 -2.38
CA LEU A 39 2.86 17.82 -1.30
C LEU A 39 2.04 16.67 -1.88
N PHE A 40 2.32 15.47 -1.43
CA PHE A 40 1.49 14.31 -1.71
C PHE A 40 0.15 14.40 -0.94
N THR A 41 -0.96 14.36 -1.67
CA THR A 41 -2.30 14.55 -1.12
C THR A 41 -3.16 13.28 -1.15
N GLY A 42 -2.58 12.16 -1.50
CA GLY A 42 -3.23 10.85 -1.57
C GLY A 42 -3.25 10.25 -2.96
N LEU A 43 -3.88 9.10 -3.08
CA LEU A 43 -4.08 8.40 -4.34
C LEU A 43 -5.38 8.86 -5.01
N ALA A 44 -5.42 8.80 -6.33
CA ALA A 44 -6.65 8.66 -7.09
C ALA A 44 -7.12 7.19 -7.01
N PRO A 45 -8.38 6.88 -7.34
CA PRO A 45 -8.82 5.49 -7.47
C PRO A 45 -7.90 4.72 -8.41
N ILE A 46 -7.49 3.51 -8.01
CA ILE A 46 -6.64 2.65 -8.85
C ILE A 46 -7.51 2.08 -9.97
N GLU A 47 -7.00 2.14 -11.19
CA GLU A 47 -7.65 1.51 -12.33
C GLU A 47 -7.08 0.11 -12.55
N TYR A 48 -7.98 -0.87 -12.69
CA TYR A 48 -7.63 -2.27 -12.95
C TYR A 48 -8.16 -2.70 -14.31
N LYS A 49 -7.30 -3.31 -15.14
CA LYS A 49 -7.63 -3.72 -16.51
C LYS A 49 -7.21 -5.18 -16.77
N ASN A 50 -7.81 -5.79 -17.77
CA ASN A 50 -7.43 -7.10 -18.33
C ASN A 50 -7.38 -8.22 -17.27
N TYR A 51 -8.43 -8.35 -16.45
CA TYR A 51 -8.57 -9.44 -15.49
C TYR A 51 -9.97 -10.06 -15.54
N GLU A 52 -10.07 -11.34 -15.26
CA GLU A 52 -11.35 -12.03 -15.09
C GLU A 52 -11.84 -11.84 -13.66
N LYS A 53 -13.09 -11.37 -13.51
CA LYS A 53 -13.70 -11.14 -12.19
C LYS A 53 -13.90 -12.45 -11.45
N GLY A 54 -13.49 -12.49 -10.21
CA GLY A 54 -13.64 -13.66 -9.35
C GLY A 54 -12.85 -13.50 -8.05
N SER A 55 -13.07 -14.40 -7.12
CA SER A 55 -12.46 -14.33 -5.78
C SER A 55 -10.93 -14.30 -5.80
N TYR A 56 -10.30 -14.94 -6.79
CA TYR A 56 -8.86 -14.93 -6.94
C TYR A 56 -8.36 -13.55 -7.36
N ALA A 57 -9.00 -12.94 -8.36
CA ALA A 57 -8.68 -11.58 -8.80
C ALA A 57 -8.94 -10.56 -7.68
N ASP A 58 -10.05 -10.68 -6.94
CA ASP A 58 -10.38 -9.80 -5.81
C ASP A 58 -9.31 -9.88 -4.72
N SER A 59 -8.80 -11.08 -4.44
CA SER A 59 -7.68 -11.27 -3.50
C SER A 59 -6.40 -10.60 -4.02
N THR A 60 -6.11 -10.74 -5.31
CA THR A 60 -4.94 -10.10 -5.93
C THR A 60 -5.06 -8.58 -5.91
N ILE A 61 -6.25 -8.03 -6.20
CA ILE A 61 -6.54 -6.59 -6.11
C ILE A 61 -6.27 -6.08 -4.70
N THR A 62 -6.69 -6.81 -3.68
CA THR A 62 -6.44 -6.45 -2.28
C THR A 62 -4.94 -6.34 -2.01
N GLU A 63 -4.13 -7.28 -2.50
CA GLU A 63 -2.67 -7.24 -2.37
C GLU A 63 -2.04 -6.07 -3.14
N MET A 64 -2.59 -5.73 -4.33
CA MET A 64 -2.16 -4.56 -5.08
C MET A 64 -2.44 -3.28 -4.30
N GLU A 65 -3.62 -3.16 -3.71
CA GLU A 65 -3.97 -2.00 -2.87
C GLU A 65 -3.02 -1.84 -1.69
N TYR A 66 -2.62 -2.94 -1.02
CA TYR A 66 -1.62 -2.89 0.04
C TYR A 66 -0.25 -2.46 -0.48
N ALA A 67 0.21 -3.00 -1.60
CA ALA A 67 1.50 -2.67 -2.19
C ALA A 67 1.59 -1.19 -2.60
N LEU A 68 0.52 -0.64 -3.16
CA LEU A 68 0.42 0.72 -3.65
C LEU A 68 0.02 1.73 -2.56
N ALA A 69 -0.50 1.26 -1.41
CA ALA A 69 -1.00 2.12 -0.35
C ALA A 69 0.01 3.17 0.11
N SER A 70 -0.41 4.41 0.18
CA SER A 70 0.38 5.51 0.74
C SER A 70 -0.53 6.58 1.34
N ALA A 71 -0.59 6.61 2.66
CA ALA A 71 -1.41 7.57 3.37
C ALA A 71 -0.80 8.98 3.31
N PRO A 72 -1.54 10.04 2.91
CA PRO A 72 -1.09 11.43 2.93
C PRO A 72 -1.08 12.02 4.33
N ASN A 73 -0.59 13.27 4.47
CA ASN A 73 -0.78 14.02 5.70
C ASN A 73 -2.27 14.23 5.98
N GLY A 74 -2.69 13.95 7.20
CA GLY A 74 -4.09 14.06 7.62
C GLY A 74 -5.00 12.94 7.09
N ALA A 75 -4.43 11.80 6.69
CA ALA A 75 -5.19 10.61 6.29
C ALA A 75 -6.22 10.22 7.36
N LEU A 76 -7.44 9.93 6.93
CA LEU A 76 -8.49 9.39 7.81
C LEU A 76 -8.27 7.88 7.95
N PHE A 77 -8.09 7.42 9.18
CA PHE A 77 -7.87 6.00 9.51
C PHE A 77 -6.75 5.33 8.68
N GLY A 78 -5.71 6.10 8.31
CA GLY A 78 -4.62 5.61 7.47
C GLY A 78 -4.95 5.44 5.98
N SER A 79 -6.10 5.89 5.53
CA SER A 79 -6.53 5.78 4.13
C SER A 79 -5.56 6.48 3.17
N SER A 80 -5.30 5.84 2.04
CA SER A 80 -4.54 6.45 0.94
C SER A 80 -5.38 7.44 0.12
N TYR A 81 -6.71 7.37 0.21
CA TYR A 81 -7.65 8.12 -0.62
C TYR A 81 -8.29 9.29 0.11
N TYR A 82 -8.57 9.14 1.40
CA TYR A 82 -9.31 10.10 2.21
C TYR A 82 -8.43 10.78 3.25
N ARG A 83 -8.57 12.11 3.34
CA ARG A 83 -7.87 12.92 4.33
C ARG A 83 -8.83 13.95 4.94
N THR A 84 -8.47 14.45 6.11
CA THR A 84 -9.17 15.57 6.73
C THR A 84 -9.00 16.83 5.88
N PRO A 85 -10.05 17.68 5.78
CA PRO A 85 -9.95 18.97 5.12
C PRO A 85 -8.97 19.90 5.84
N PHE A 86 -8.77 19.69 7.15
CA PHE A 86 -7.93 20.50 8.02
C PHE A 86 -6.76 19.67 8.58
N PRO A 87 -5.63 19.57 7.88
CA PRO A 87 -4.46 18.83 8.35
C PRO A 87 -3.69 19.63 9.42
N VAL A 88 -4.28 19.79 10.61
CA VAL A 88 -3.78 20.62 11.72
C VAL A 88 -2.32 20.30 12.06
N ARG A 89 -1.95 19.03 12.08
CA ARG A 89 -0.56 18.63 12.38
C ARG A 89 0.45 19.12 11.33
N LEU A 90 0.05 19.18 10.07
CA LEU A 90 0.86 19.75 8.99
C LEU A 90 0.95 21.27 9.12
N TRP A 91 -0.15 21.92 9.48
CA TRP A 91 -0.14 23.37 9.70
C TRP A 91 0.76 23.78 10.87
N ILE A 92 0.73 23.04 11.97
CA ILE A 92 1.65 23.23 13.10
C ILE A 92 3.11 23.08 12.63
N TRP A 93 3.40 22.06 11.83
CA TRP A 93 4.74 21.90 11.25
C TRP A 93 5.12 23.12 10.41
N ASN A 94 4.29 23.56 9.51
CA ASN A 94 4.56 24.69 8.61
C ASN A 94 4.77 26.00 9.39
N ALA A 95 4.00 26.21 10.46
CA ALA A 95 4.10 27.43 11.27
C ALA A 95 5.37 27.49 12.12
N PHE A 96 5.84 26.37 12.64
CA PHE A 96 6.87 26.34 13.68
C PHE A 96 8.18 25.66 13.28
N SER A 97 8.24 24.94 12.14
CA SER A 97 9.42 24.16 11.73
C SER A 97 10.69 25.02 11.51
N GLN A 98 10.51 26.27 11.11
CA GLN A 98 11.62 27.22 10.88
C GLN A 98 11.89 28.13 12.09
N SER A 99 11.10 28.01 13.15
CA SER A 99 11.24 28.86 14.32
C SER A 99 12.42 28.46 15.20
N HIS A 100 13.16 29.44 15.70
CA HIS A 100 14.28 29.22 16.60
C HIS A 100 13.79 29.35 18.05
N GLY A 101 14.07 28.34 18.87
CA GLY A 101 13.69 28.30 20.29
C GLY A 101 13.27 26.94 20.78
N ALA A 102 13.27 26.73 22.09
CA ALA A 102 12.94 25.46 22.71
C ALA A 102 11.44 25.13 22.59
N ILE A 103 10.59 26.13 22.81
CA ILE A 103 9.11 25.97 22.80
C ILE A 103 8.58 25.64 21.40
N PRO A 104 8.88 26.41 20.33
CA PRO A 104 8.47 26.07 18.96
C PRO A 104 8.97 24.70 18.52
N LYS A 105 10.21 24.36 18.82
CA LYS A 105 10.78 23.04 18.51
C LYS A 105 10.03 21.92 19.22
N TRP A 106 9.68 22.10 20.49
CA TRP A 106 8.89 21.14 21.24
C TRP A 106 7.48 20.96 20.65
N ILE A 107 6.78 22.07 20.33
CA ILE A 107 5.46 22.06 19.69
C ILE A 107 5.52 21.28 18.35
N THR A 108 6.50 21.58 17.52
CA THR A 108 6.68 20.91 16.22
C THR A 108 6.95 19.43 16.40
N LYS A 109 7.76 19.04 17.38
CA LYS A 109 8.10 17.63 17.65
C LYS A 109 6.90 16.83 18.16
N VAL A 110 6.08 17.42 19.02
CA VAL A 110 4.96 16.70 19.67
C VAL A 110 3.70 16.73 18.82
N PHE A 111 3.37 17.86 18.24
CA PHE A 111 2.09 18.07 17.54
C PHE A 111 2.23 18.22 16.02
N GLY A 112 3.43 18.52 15.52
CA GLY A 112 3.67 18.68 14.09
C GLY A 112 3.76 17.35 13.34
N SER A 113 3.54 17.41 12.03
CA SER A 113 3.80 16.32 11.10
C SER A 113 4.50 16.87 9.88
N LYS A 114 5.67 16.33 9.56
CA LYS A 114 6.42 16.70 8.35
C LYS A 114 5.55 16.55 7.11
N PRO A 115 5.68 17.46 6.11
CA PRO A 115 5.01 17.30 4.84
C PRO A 115 5.48 16.01 4.16
N LYS A 116 4.54 15.21 3.69
CA LYS A 116 4.84 14.04 2.87
C LYS A 116 4.96 14.50 1.43
N LEU A 117 6.20 14.61 0.97
CA LEU A 117 6.50 15.07 -0.37
C LEU A 117 6.31 13.95 -1.41
N MET A 118 6.00 14.31 -2.64
CA MET A 118 5.89 13.38 -3.76
C MET A 118 7.18 12.58 -3.96
N ALA A 119 8.34 13.21 -3.85
CA ALA A 119 9.65 12.55 -3.92
C ALA A 119 9.82 11.43 -2.87
N ASN A 120 9.24 11.60 -1.67
CA ASN A 120 9.36 10.61 -0.59
C ASN A 120 8.40 9.41 -0.76
N VAL A 121 7.36 9.55 -1.57
CA VAL A 121 6.42 8.44 -1.84
C VAL A 121 7.04 7.43 -2.79
N ASN A 122 7.90 7.89 -3.71
CA ASN A 122 8.54 7.08 -4.73
C ASN A 122 7.55 6.18 -5.50
N PRO A 123 6.68 6.76 -6.32
CA PRO A 123 5.62 6.01 -7.00
C PRO A 123 6.17 4.95 -7.95
N GLN A 124 7.33 5.18 -8.56
CA GLN A 124 7.99 4.22 -9.44
C GLN A 124 8.38 2.93 -8.69
N LEU A 125 9.01 3.04 -7.53
CA LEU A 125 9.38 1.88 -6.73
C LEU A 125 8.13 1.09 -6.28
N ARG A 126 7.05 1.81 -5.93
CA ARG A 126 5.78 1.16 -5.55
C ARG A 126 5.15 0.42 -6.72
N ALA A 127 5.18 0.99 -7.92
CA ALA A 127 4.71 0.32 -9.13
C ALA A 127 5.52 -0.95 -9.40
N GLN A 128 6.84 -0.91 -9.30
CA GLN A 128 7.70 -2.09 -9.45
C GLN A 128 7.41 -3.17 -8.39
N VAL A 129 7.21 -2.78 -7.13
CA VAL A 129 6.82 -3.74 -6.07
C VAL A 129 5.48 -4.38 -6.38
N ALA A 130 4.52 -3.62 -6.89
CA ALA A 130 3.23 -4.13 -7.29
C ALA A 130 3.32 -5.07 -8.51
N GLU A 131 4.17 -4.77 -9.50
CA GLU A 131 4.44 -5.71 -10.62
C GLU A 131 5.01 -7.04 -10.10
N HIS A 132 6.02 -7.00 -9.23
CA HIS A 132 6.53 -8.23 -8.61
C HIS A 132 5.48 -8.97 -7.77
N GLN A 133 4.49 -8.26 -7.26
CA GLN A 133 3.39 -8.92 -6.57
C GLN A 133 2.46 -9.61 -7.57
N LEU A 134 2.18 -9.01 -8.74
CA LEU A 134 1.44 -9.67 -9.82
C LEU A 134 2.12 -10.97 -10.26
N ASP A 135 3.45 -10.97 -10.42
CA ASP A 135 4.22 -12.19 -10.76
C ASP A 135 3.97 -13.32 -9.74
N LYS A 136 3.93 -13.00 -8.45
CA LYS A 136 3.68 -14.01 -7.39
C LYS A 136 2.27 -14.60 -7.46
N TYR A 137 1.34 -13.89 -8.08
CA TYR A 137 -0.04 -14.32 -8.29
C TYR A 137 -0.29 -14.88 -9.69
N GLY A 138 0.77 -15.12 -10.48
CA GLY A 138 0.69 -15.74 -11.80
C GLY A 138 0.35 -14.81 -12.95
N TYR A 139 0.46 -13.51 -12.77
CA TYR A 139 0.27 -12.52 -13.81
C TYR A 139 1.62 -11.98 -14.30
N PHE A 140 2.43 -12.85 -14.91
CA PHE A 140 3.81 -12.54 -15.30
C PHE A 140 3.96 -11.46 -16.38
N ASN A 141 2.90 -11.16 -17.11
CA ASN A 141 2.85 -10.07 -18.08
C ASN A 141 2.17 -8.81 -17.52
N GLY A 142 1.88 -8.82 -16.21
CA GLY A 142 1.25 -7.70 -15.54
C GLY A 142 2.12 -6.44 -15.56
N LYS A 143 1.49 -5.28 -15.68
CA LYS A 143 2.15 -3.98 -15.71
C LYS A 143 1.48 -3.01 -14.76
N VAL A 144 2.29 -2.24 -14.04
CA VAL A 144 1.80 -1.18 -13.18
C VAL A 144 2.45 0.14 -13.58
N THR A 145 1.63 1.05 -14.04
CA THR A 145 2.06 2.41 -14.39
C THR A 145 1.46 3.43 -13.44
N TYR A 146 1.97 4.65 -13.46
CA TYR A 146 1.44 5.73 -12.63
C TYR A 146 1.52 7.08 -13.33
N ASP A 147 0.60 7.96 -12.94
CA ASP A 147 0.60 9.35 -13.32
C ASP A 147 0.59 10.23 -12.08
N VAL A 148 1.29 11.36 -12.15
CA VAL A 148 1.28 12.39 -11.12
C VAL A 148 0.26 13.46 -11.51
N LEU A 149 -0.86 13.48 -10.81
CA LEU A 149 -1.96 14.39 -11.06
C LEU A 149 -1.80 15.68 -10.23
N THR A 150 -1.27 16.72 -10.86
CA THR A 150 -1.17 18.04 -10.24
C THR A 150 -2.58 18.62 -10.03
N GLN A 151 -2.83 19.15 -8.84
CA GLN A 151 -4.12 19.76 -8.47
C GLN A 151 -4.17 21.24 -8.87
N SER A 152 -5.31 21.91 -8.58
CA SER A 152 -5.47 23.36 -8.79
C SER A 152 -4.35 24.19 -8.12
N ASN A 153 -3.82 23.73 -6.99
CA ASN A 153 -2.59 24.25 -6.43
C ASN A 153 -1.41 23.42 -6.97
N PRO A 154 -0.48 24.02 -7.76
CA PRO A 154 0.63 23.29 -8.39
C PRO A 154 1.59 22.63 -7.40
N LYS A 155 1.62 23.12 -6.15
CA LYS A 155 2.38 22.50 -5.05
C LYS A 155 1.67 21.30 -4.41
N LYS A 156 0.54 20.82 -4.98
CA LYS A 156 -0.19 19.64 -4.50
C LYS A 156 -0.41 18.66 -5.65
N ALA A 157 -0.16 17.38 -5.38
CA ALA A 157 -0.43 16.35 -6.36
C ALA A 157 -0.97 15.06 -5.73
N LYS A 158 -1.67 14.28 -6.53
CA LYS A 158 -2.08 12.90 -6.26
C LYS A 158 -1.32 11.96 -7.19
N ILE A 159 -1.31 10.67 -6.84
CA ILE A 159 -0.83 9.62 -7.73
C ILE A 159 -2.05 8.83 -8.21
N ALA A 160 -2.15 8.61 -9.52
CA ALA A 160 -3.04 7.64 -10.13
C ALA A 160 -2.20 6.42 -10.53
N TYR A 161 -2.61 5.23 -10.10
CA TYR A 161 -1.99 3.97 -10.56
C TYR A 161 -2.92 3.26 -11.52
N HIS A 162 -2.33 2.65 -12.54
CA HIS A 162 -3.01 1.84 -13.54
C HIS A 162 -2.38 0.46 -13.53
N VAL A 163 -3.17 -0.54 -13.15
CA VAL A 163 -2.75 -1.93 -13.04
C VAL A 163 -3.37 -2.72 -14.19
N ASP A 164 -2.53 -3.19 -15.08
CA ASP A 164 -2.89 -4.12 -16.14
C ASP A 164 -2.45 -5.52 -15.70
N PHE A 165 -3.40 -6.42 -15.48
CA PHE A 165 -3.10 -7.77 -15.02
C PHE A 165 -2.49 -8.64 -16.11
N GLY A 166 -2.91 -8.46 -17.37
CA GLY A 166 -2.53 -9.35 -18.45
C GLY A 166 -3.13 -10.76 -18.27
N HIS A 167 -2.41 -11.77 -18.77
CA HIS A 167 -2.87 -13.16 -18.72
C HIS A 167 -2.56 -13.81 -17.38
N LEU A 168 -3.54 -14.55 -16.83
CA LEU A 168 -3.34 -15.39 -15.64
C LEU A 168 -2.78 -16.76 -16.05
N TRP A 169 -1.58 -17.07 -15.59
CA TRP A 169 -0.97 -18.37 -15.81
C TRP A 169 -1.48 -19.40 -14.80
N THR A 170 -1.79 -20.57 -15.31
CA THR A 170 -2.26 -21.72 -14.51
C THR A 170 -1.30 -22.88 -14.64
N LEU A 171 -1.34 -23.79 -13.68
CA LEU A 171 -0.52 -25.01 -13.69
C LEU A 171 -1.13 -26.06 -14.61
N ASP A 172 -0.41 -26.50 -15.63
CA ASP A 172 -0.85 -27.59 -16.49
C ASP A 172 -0.68 -28.94 -15.79
N SER A 173 0.48 -29.17 -15.18
CA SER A 173 0.77 -30.40 -14.47
C SER A 173 1.69 -30.16 -13.28
N MET A 174 1.69 -31.13 -12.36
CA MET A 174 2.63 -31.13 -11.24
C MET A 174 3.14 -32.54 -10.99
N THR A 175 4.44 -32.67 -10.93
CA THR A 175 5.10 -33.96 -10.69
C THR A 175 6.08 -33.83 -9.51
N TYR A 176 6.05 -34.82 -8.63
CA TYR A 176 7.00 -34.91 -7.51
C TYR A 176 8.20 -35.76 -7.93
N LEU A 177 9.37 -35.15 -8.03
CA LEU A 177 10.60 -35.82 -8.47
C LEU A 177 11.52 -36.09 -7.28
N ASN A 178 12.40 -37.10 -7.46
CA ASN A 178 13.51 -37.41 -6.53
C ASN A 178 13.08 -37.78 -5.10
N PHE A 179 11.83 -38.16 -4.87
CA PHE A 179 11.42 -38.74 -3.60
C PHE A 179 11.65 -40.24 -3.58
N PRO A 180 12.19 -40.82 -2.46
CA PRO A 180 12.23 -42.28 -2.27
C PRO A 180 10.82 -42.88 -2.40
N ALA A 181 10.72 -44.18 -2.78
CA ALA A 181 9.44 -44.85 -3.04
C ALA A 181 8.43 -44.71 -1.88
N GLN A 182 8.88 -44.84 -0.62
CA GLN A 182 8.05 -44.67 0.57
C GLN A 182 7.55 -43.20 0.72
N GLY A 183 8.43 -42.23 0.45
CA GLY A 183 8.06 -40.83 0.47
C GLY A 183 7.04 -40.48 -0.61
N ARG A 184 7.20 -41.03 -1.81
CA ARG A 184 6.26 -40.84 -2.91
C ARG A 184 4.88 -41.43 -2.56
N GLN A 185 4.82 -42.61 -1.98
CA GLN A 185 3.59 -43.22 -1.50
C GLN A 185 2.86 -42.35 -0.47
N LEU A 186 3.59 -41.73 0.46
CA LEU A 186 3.01 -40.78 1.42
C LEU A 186 2.39 -39.56 0.74
N ILE A 187 3.10 -38.97 -0.22
CA ILE A 187 2.60 -37.83 -0.98
C ILE A 187 1.32 -38.24 -1.75
N ASP A 188 1.38 -39.31 -2.51
CA ASP A 188 0.27 -39.80 -3.34
C ASP A 188 -0.97 -40.08 -2.49
N SER A 189 -0.82 -40.69 -1.32
CA SER A 189 -1.93 -40.95 -0.39
C SER A 189 -2.61 -39.71 0.16
N SER A 190 -1.95 -38.56 0.05
CA SER A 190 -2.41 -37.25 0.58
C SER A 190 -2.76 -36.22 -0.51
N MET A 191 -2.79 -36.65 -1.80
CA MET A 191 -3.04 -35.75 -2.93
C MET A 191 -4.42 -35.08 -2.90
N ASN A 192 -5.39 -35.67 -2.24
CA ASN A 192 -6.71 -35.06 -2.02
C ASN A 192 -6.64 -33.79 -1.18
N LYS A 193 -5.55 -33.59 -0.40
CA LYS A 193 -5.27 -32.42 0.43
C LYS A 193 -4.26 -31.46 -0.21
N ALA A 194 -3.81 -31.73 -1.45
CA ALA A 194 -2.86 -30.87 -2.14
C ALA A 194 -3.47 -29.51 -2.41
N LEU A 195 -2.70 -28.46 -2.14
CA LEU A 195 -3.10 -27.07 -2.32
C LEU A 195 -2.89 -26.56 -3.75
N ILE A 196 -2.02 -27.23 -4.49
CA ILE A 196 -1.73 -26.92 -5.89
C ILE A 196 -2.06 -28.13 -6.76
N ARG A 197 -2.79 -27.87 -7.87
CA ARG A 197 -3.30 -28.90 -8.76
C ARG A 197 -3.28 -28.39 -10.20
N LYS A 198 -3.44 -29.29 -11.16
CA LYS A 198 -3.69 -28.93 -12.56
C LYS A 198 -4.86 -27.94 -12.64
N GLY A 199 -4.68 -26.87 -13.42
CA GLY A 199 -5.66 -25.79 -13.59
C GLY A 199 -5.70 -24.76 -12.44
N SER A 200 -4.96 -24.99 -11.35
CA SER A 200 -4.83 -23.96 -10.31
C SER A 200 -4.01 -22.78 -10.83
N PRO A 201 -4.35 -21.54 -10.47
CA PRO A 201 -3.50 -20.40 -10.75
C PRO A 201 -2.09 -20.60 -10.18
N PHE A 202 -1.09 -20.15 -10.91
CA PHE A 202 0.25 -20.05 -10.35
C PHE A 202 0.22 -19.08 -9.16
N ASN A 203 0.65 -19.55 -8.00
CA ASN A 203 0.66 -18.73 -6.79
C ASN A 203 1.76 -19.16 -5.85
N VAL A 204 2.72 -18.26 -5.61
CA VAL A 204 3.89 -18.55 -4.78
C VAL A 204 3.50 -18.89 -3.33
N SER A 205 2.49 -18.23 -2.78
CA SER A 205 2.02 -18.50 -1.41
C SER A 205 1.39 -19.89 -1.29
N ASN A 206 0.64 -20.33 -2.31
CA ASN A 206 0.08 -21.68 -2.34
C ASN A 206 1.17 -22.74 -2.50
N MET A 207 2.20 -22.47 -3.30
CA MET A 207 3.37 -23.35 -3.44
C MET A 207 4.12 -23.49 -2.11
N GLU A 208 4.36 -22.37 -1.41
CA GLU A 208 5.01 -22.43 -0.11
C GLU A 208 4.15 -23.16 0.94
N SER A 209 2.86 -22.95 0.93
CA SER A 209 1.91 -23.67 1.80
C SER A 209 1.89 -25.17 1.51
N GLU A 210 2.02 -25.58 0.23
CA GLU A 210 2.14 -26.97 -0.15
C GLU A 210 3.45 -27.60 0.35
N ARG A 211 4.58 -26.92 0.24
CA ARG A 211 5.85 -27.36 0.84
C ARG A 211 5.71 -27.59 2.34
N GLN A 212 5.06 -26.66 3.03
CA GLN A 212 4.79 -26.79 4.47
C GLN A 212 3.85 -27.97 4.77
N ARG A 213 2.83 -28.20 3.93
CA ARG A 213 1.94 -29.35 4.05
C ARG A 213 2.73 -30.66 3.94
N ILE A 214 3.60 -30.77 2.93
CA ILE A 214 4.45 -31.95 2.74
C ILE A 214 5.41 -32.11 3.93
N THR A 215 6.02 -31.04 4.39
CA THR A 215 6.89 -31.08 5.58
C THR A 215 6.16 -31.64 6.80
N ARG A 216 4.94 -31.18 7.07
CA ARG A 216 4.10 -31.71 8.16
C ARG A 216 3.72 -33.18 7.92
N LEU A 217 3.42 -33.55 6.68
CA LEU A 217 3.10 -34.95 6.33
C LEU A 217 4.24 -35.89 6.69
N PHE A 218 5.47 -35.55 6.29
CA PHE A 218 6.67 -36.35 6.56
C PHE A 218 6.97 -36.40 8.07
N ARG A 219 6.98 -35.28 8.76
CA ARG A 219 7.24 -35.25 10.19
C ARG A 219 6.25 -36.07 11.01
N ASN A 220 4.98 -36.04 10.65
CA ASN A 220 3.92 -36.81 11.30
C ASN A 220 4.02 -38.32 11.01
N ARG A 221 4.89 -38.74 10.09
CA ARG A 221 5.13 -40.14 9.73
C ARG A 221 6.54 -40.61 10.14
N GLY A 222 7.20 -39.89 11.08
CA GLY A 222 8.45 -40.29 11.68
C GLY A 222 9.71 -39.72 11.01
N TYR A 223 9.59 -38.92 9.95
CA TYR A 223 10.71 -38.22 9.35
C TYR A 223 10.97 -36.89 10.06
N TYR A 224 11.31 -36.91 11.32
CA TYR A 224 11.40 -35.73 12.21
C TYR A 224 12.33 -34.64 11.73
N PHE A 225 13.40 -35.01 11.00
CA PHE A 225 14.41 -34.07 10.49
C PHE A 225 14.06 -33.51 9.10
N TYR A 226 12.93 -33.88 8.51
CA TYR A 226 12.52 -33.34 7.22
C TYR A 226 12.28 -31.84 7.34
N GLN A 227 12.90 -31.07 6.43
CA GLN A 227 12.81 -29.61 6.43
C GLN A 227 12.15 -29.09 5.16
N ASN A 228 11.54 -27.92 5.25
CA ASN A 228 10.87 -27.26 4.12
C ASN A 228 11.84 -27.00 2.95
N SER A 229 13.12 -26.74 3.26
CA SER A 229 14.18 -26.51 2.28
C SER A 229 14.58 -27.74 1.46
N TYR A 230 14.14 -28.95 1.85
CA TYR A 230 14.45 -30.19 1.10
C TYR A 230 13.64 -30.33 -0.18
N ALA A 231 12.53 -29.59 -0.31
CA ALA A 231 11.74 -29.54 -1.52
C ALA A 231 11.85 -28.15 -2.16
N SER A 232 12.06 -28.11 -3.47
CA SER A 232 12.02 -26.88 -4.28
C SER A 232 11.13 -27.13 -5.51
N TYR A 233 10.69 -26.04 -6.15
CA TYR A 233 9.94 -26.11 -7.39
C TYR A 233 10.85 -25.80 -8.57
N LEU A 234 10.66 -26.58 -9.64
CA LEU A 234 11.18 -26.27 -10.97
C LEU A 234 9.97 -26.03 -11.87
N ALA A 235 9.88 -24.84 -12.42
CA ALA A 235 8.83 -24.50 -13.39
C ALA A 235 9.41 -24.59 -14.80
N ASP A 236 8.77 -25.37 -15.66
CA ASP A 236 9.03 -25.39 -17.10
C ASP A 236 8.03 -24.45 -17.78
N THR A 237 8.52 -23.35 -18.28
CA THR A 237 7.74 -22.32 -18.99
C THR A 237 8.02 -22.33 -20.52
N VAL A 238 8.91 -23.22 -20.99
CA VAL A 238 9.35 -23.24 -22.39
C VAL A 238 8.51 -24.19 -23.23
N ASN A 239 8.12 -25.33 -22.67
CA ASN A 239 7.40 -26.38 -23.41
C ASN A 239 5.88 -26.29 -23.25
N VAL A 240 5.37 -25.35 -22.49
CA VAL A 240 3.93 -25.14 -22.31
C VAL A 240 3.55 -23.83 -22.98
N PRO A 241 2.85 -23.87 -24.12
CA PRO A 241 2.30 -22.65 -24.70
C PRO A 241 1.30 -22.02 -23.73
N GLY A 242 1.49 -20.74 -23.43
CA GLY A 242 0.65 -19.95 -22.56
C GLY A 242 -0.75 -19.71 -23.12
#